data_2ee03419b810f6bb2583f01a60c347b5
#
_entry.id   2ee03419b810f6bb2583f01a60c347b5
#
_cell.length_a   1.000
_cell.length_b   1.000
_cell.length_c   1.000
_cell.angle_alpha   90.00
_cell.angle_beta   90.00
_cell.angle_gamma   90.00
#
_symmetry.space_group_name_H-M   'P 1'
#
loop_
_entity.id
_entity.type
_entity.pdbx_description
1 polymer ?
#
loop_
_entity_poly.entity_id
_entity_poly.type
_entity_poly.pdbx_seq_one_letter_code
_entity_poly.pdbx_strand_id
1 'polypeptide(L)'
;LKGPTSMGMVKMMADQKDAKEKNYEFTIGSSPDEIAPKFLKGEFDIVALPSNLASILYNKSQGKVQVLAINTLGILYLMENGDTVKSIEDLKGKTVYSSGKGAVPEYAFNYILKANGLNPDTDLRVEYKSEHTEALAALLNDKSGLAVLPQPFATVASLKNKDLRTALDLSKEWDKASKNAKSTMITGVVVVNKDFAAKYPEKIKKFMADYKASIDYTNTNVDDAAKLIEENNIVPAAVAKKAIPQCNITYIDG
;
A
#
# COMPACT_ATOMS: atom_id res chain seq x y z
N LEU A 1 1.22 9.36 1.91
CA LEU A 1 2.32 8.58 2.51
C LEU A 1 3.22 8.03 1.42
N LYS A 2 4.52 7.87 1.71
CA LYS A 2 5.47 7.24 0.79
C LYS A 2 5.03 5.82 0.42
N GLY A 3 5.10 5.47 -0.87
CA GLY A 3 4.73 4.17 -1.38
C GLY A 3 3.56 4.22 -2.37
N PRO A 4 2.87 3.09 -2.65
CA PRO A 4 1.84 3.01 -3.67
C PRO A 4 0.71 4.04 -3.52
N THR A 5 0.33 4.39 -2.28
CA THR A 5 -0.72 5.39 -2.01
C THR A 5 -0.40 6.80 -2.53
N SER A 6 0.89 7.15 -2.71
CA SER A 6 1.30 8.44 -3.28
C SER A 6 1.73 8.37 -4.74
N MET A 7 2.08 7.16 -5.24
CA MET A 7 2.54 7.00 -6.62
C MET A 7 1.47 7.41 -7.64
N GLY A 8 0.20 7.15 -7.36
CA GLY A 8 -0.90 7.57 -8.25
C GLY A 8 -1.11 9.09 -8.33
N MET A 9 -0.46 9.90 -7.48
CA MET A 9 -0.58 11.36 -7.47
C MET A 9 0.56 12.09 -8.19
N VAL A 10 1.59 11.38 -8.66
CA VAL A 10 2.82 12.04 -9.14
C VAL A 10 2.62 12.92 -10.35
N LYS A 11 1.68 12.58 -11.23
CA LYS A 11 1.32 13.43 -12.38
C LYS A 11 0.64 14.72 -11.92
N MET A 12 -0.32 14.65 -10.99
CA MET A 12 -0.91 15.83 -10.39
C MET A 12 0.15 16.73 -9.72
N MET A 13 1.11 16.12 -8.99
CA MET A 13 2.19 16.86 -8.35
C MET A 13 3.05 17.59 -9.37
N ALA A 14 3.40 16.92 -10.49
CA ALA A 14 4.17 17.52 -11.57
C ALA A 14 3.42 18.67 -12.23
N ASP A 15 2.13 18.47 -12.57
CA ASP A 15 1.31 19.50 -13.20
C ASP A 15 1.16 20.75 -12.33
N GLN A 16 1.16 20.59 -11.00
CA GLN A 16 1.08 21.74 -10.08
C GLN A 16 2.41 22.51 -9.94
N LYS A 17 3.57 21.87 -10.17
CA LYS A 17 4.85 22.60 -10.18
C LYS A 17 4.88 23.66 -11.28
N ASP A 18 4.34 23.32 -12.45
CA ASP A 18 4.39 24.14 -13.65
C ASP A 18 3.14 25.03 -13.84
N ALA A 19 2.11 24.87 -12.99
CA ALA A 19 0.88 25.62 -13.09
C ALA A 19 1.05 27.09 -12.66
N LYS A 20 0.47 28.02 -13.45
CA LYS A 20 0.40 29.45 -13.08
C LYS A 20 -0.44 29.70 -11.82
N GLU A 21 -1.53 28.95 -11.70
CA GLU A 21 -2.40 28.95 -10.51
C GLU A 21 -2.35 27.57 -9.88
N LYS A 22 -1.97 27.50 -8.61
CA LYS A 22 -1.90 26.24 -7.87
C LYS A 22 -3.23 25.88 -7.26
N ASN A 23 -3.81 24.78 -7.70
CA ASN A 23 -5.05 24.24 -7.16
C ASN A 23 -4.81 23.35 -5.93
N TYR A 24 -3.62 22.79 -5.79
CA TYR A 24 -3.25 21.83 -4.75
C TYR A 24 -1.90 22.15 -4.16
N GLU A 25 -1.77 21.89 -2.87
CA GLU A 25 -0.50 21.83 -2.17
C GLU A 25 -0.30 20.38 -1.69
N PHE A 26 0.86 19.80 -1.97
CA PHE A 26 1.15 18.40 -1.66
C PHE A 26 2.20 18.28 -0.57
N THR A 27 1.93 17.42 0.39
CA THR A 27 2.88 16.97 1.41
C THR A 27 3.00 15.46 1.38
N ILE A 28 4.21 14.92 1.30
CA ILE A 28 4.48 13.48 1.39
C ILE A 28 5.02 13.17 2.78
N GLY A 29 4.21 12.55 3.61
CA GLY A 29 4.64 12.10 4.93
C GLY A 29 5.33 10.75 4.91
N SER A 30 6.23 10.53 5.85
CA SER A 30 7.01 9.31 5.98
C SER A 30 6.25 8.21 6.73
N SER A 31 5.36 8.56 7.65
CA SER A 31 4.60 7.62 8.46
C SER A 31 3.14 8.04 8.70
N PRO A 32 2.25 7.08 9.01
CA PRO A 32 0.89 7.38 9.45
C PRO A 32 0.82 8.26 10.69
N ASP A 33 1.76 8.11 11.63
CA ASP A 33 1.79 8.86 12.89
C ASP A 33 2.10 10.35 12.68
N GLU A 34 2.79 10.69 11.59
CA GLU A 34 3.02 12.07 11.19
C GLU A 34 1.76 12.71 10.59
N ILE A 35 1.03 11.98 9.75
CA ILE A 35 -0.04 12.53 8.92
C ILE A 35 -1.40 12.53 9.65
N ALA A 36 -1.72 11.46 10.38
CA ALA A 36 -3.04 11.28 10.98
C ALA A 36 -3.43 12.39 11.99
N PRO A 37 -2.54 12.83 12.90
CA PRO A 37 -2.88 13.94 13.81
C PRO A 37 -3.12 15.27 13.08
N LYS A 38 -2.33 15.56 12.04
CA LYS A 38 -2.48 16.79 11.23
C LYS A 38 -3.79 16.80 10.47
N PHE A 39 -4.18 15.66 9.90
CA PHE A 39 -5.47 15.53 9.24
C PHE A 39 -6.64 15.74 10.21
N LEU A 40 -6.60 15.14 11.42
CA LEU A 40 -7.63 15.34 12.44
C LEU A 40 -7.72 16.78 12.95
N LYS A 41 -6.61 17.53 12.92
CA LYS A 41 -6.57 18.97 13.25
C LYS A 41 -7.04 19.88 12.10
N GLY A 42 -7.30 19.32 10.92
CA GLY A 42 -7.70 20.09 9.73
C GLY A 42 -6.53 20.80 9.02
N GLU A 43 -5.29 20.39 9.28
CA GLU A 43 -4.11 20.90 8.54
C GLU A 43 -4.04 20.32 7.13
N PHE A 44 -4.71 19.20 6.88
CA PHE A 44 -4.90 18.58 5.55
C PHE A 44 -6.39 18.37 5.28
N ASP A 45 -6.83 18.72 4.08
CA ASP A 45 -8.21 18.51 3.64
C ASP A 45 -8.45 17.08 3.14
N ILE A 46 -7.47 16.55 2.38
CA ILE A 46 -7.53 15.25 1.72
C ILE A 46 -6.23 14.49 2.02
N VAL A 47 -6.33 13.20 2.33
CA VAL A 47 -5.14 12.37 2.63
C VAL A 47 -5.28 10.97 1.99
N ALA A 48 -4.20 10.50 1.37
CA ALA A 48 -4.06 9.10 0.96
C ALA A 48 -3.34 8.30 2.05
N LEU A 49 -3.97 7.23 2.53
CA LEU A 49 -3.50 6.47 3.70
C LEU A 49 -3.95 5.00 3.66
N PRO A 50 -3.38 4.13 4.53
CA PRO A 50 -3.82 2.74 4.66
C PRO A 50 -5.30 2.62 5.03
N SER A 51 -5.98 1.64 4.45
CA SER A 51 -7.44 1.45 4.61
C SER A 51 -7.88 1.24 6.07
N ASN A 52 -7.10 0.50 6.87
CA ASN A 52 -7.38 0.31 8.30
C ASN A 52 -7.29 1.61 9.09
N LEU A 53 -6.37 2.51 8.72
CA LEU A 53 -6.23 3.81 9.36
C LEU A 53 -7.44 4.72 9.08
N ALA A 54 -8.02 4.64 7.89
CA ALA A 54 -9.26 5.38 7.58
C ALA A 54 -10.39 5.03 8.55
N SER A 55 -10.56 3.74 8.87
CA SER A 55 -11.54 3.27 9.87
C SER A 55 -11.24 3.82 11.27
N ILE A 56 -9.97 3.81 11.68
CA ILE A 56 -9.55 4.36 12.98
C ILE A 56 -9.84 5.87 13.05
N LEU A 57 -9.51 6.61 11.98
CA LEU A 57 -9.74 8.06 11.91
C LEU A 57 -11.24 8.40 11.89
N TYR A 58 -12.04 7.61 11.19
CA TYR A 58 -13.51 7.76 11.19
C TYR A 58 -14.07 7.65 12.62
N ASN A 59 -13.68 6.61 13.35
CA ASN A 59 -14.12 6.41 14.73
C ASN A 59 -13.60 7.50 15.67
N LYS A 60 -12.33 7.85 15.61
CA LYS A 60 -11.73 8.91 16.44
C LYS A 60 -12.33 10.29 16.17
N SER A 61 -12.73 10.57 14.95
CA SER A 61 -13.34 11.84 14.54
C SER A 61 -14.85 11.87 14.69
N GLN A 62 -15.47 10.79 15.21
CA GLN A 62 -16.94 10.68 15.32
C GLN A 62 -17.64 10.85 13.96
N GLY A 63 -17.12 10.23 12.92
CA GLY A 63 -17.73 10.22 11.59
C GLY A 63 -17.38 11.42 10.69
N LYS A 64 -16.39 12.24 11.06
CA LYS A 64 -15.97 13.41 10.25
C LYS A 64 -15.02 13.09 9.10
N VAL A 65 -14.69 11.82 8.90
CA VAL A 65 -13.85 11.33 7.78
C VAL A 65 -14.73 10.61 6.78
N GLN A 66 -14.55 10.91 5.51
CA GLN A 66 -15.24 10.25 4.39
C GLN A 66 -14.21 9.67 3.42
N VAL A 67 -14.43 8.45 2.95
CA VAL A 67 -13.65 7.86 1.86
C VAL A 67 -14.10 8.44 0.54
N LEU A 68 -13.17 8.94 -0.27
CA LEU A 68 -13.40 9.42 -1.63
C LEU A 68 -13.19 8.31 -2.67
N ALA A 69 -12.10 7.55 -2.52
CA ALA A 69 -11.78 6.47 -3.44
C ALA A 69 -10.87 5.43 -2.78
N ILE A 70 -10.92 4.21 -3.30
CA ILE A 70 -9.88 3.21 -3.13
C ILE A 70 -8.79 3.51 -4.15
N ASN A 71 -7.54 3.61 -3.71
CA ASN A 71 -6.42 3.95 -4.57
C ASN A 71 -5.36 2.86 -4.70
N THR A 72 -5.41 1.84 -3.83
CA THR A 72 -4.46 0.73 -3.87
C THR A 72 -5.16 -0.55 -3.40
N LEU A 73 -5.14 -1.57 -4.24
CA LEU A 73 -5.59 -2.90 -3.87
C LEU A 73 -4.48 -3.67 -3.16
N GLY A 74 -4.53 -5.01 -3.15
CA GLY A 74 -3.53 -5.83 -2.49
C GLY A 74 -2.14 -5.68 -3.12
N ILE A 75 -1.13 -5.48 -2.28
CA ILE A 75 0.27 -5.27 -2.65
C ILE A 75 1.23 -6.14 -1.85
N LEU A 76 0.73 -7.16 -1.16
CA LEU A 76 1.51 -8.02 -0.29
C LEU A 76 1.96 -9.27 -1.02
N TYR A 77 3.22 -9.62 -0.84
CA TYR A 77 3.86 -10.78 -1.45
C TYR A 77 4.63 -11.57 -0.41
N LEU A 78 4.51 -12.89 -0.43
CA LEU A 78 5.40 -13.78 0.29
C LEU A 78 6.64 -14.00 -0.57
N MET A 79 7.76 -13.49 -0.11
CA MET A 79 9.07 -13.66 -0.73
C MET A 79 9.81 -14.81 -0.05
N GLU A 80 10.56 -15.59 -0.84
CA GLU A 80 11.32 -16.73 -0.34
C GLU A 80 12.75 -16.71 -0.89
N ASN A 81 13.68 -17.01 0.00
CA ASN A 81 15.05 -17.40 -0.36
C ASN A 81 15.10 -18.92 -0.38
N GLY A 82 14.81 -19.52 -1.53
CA GLY A 82 14.62 -20.96 -1.68
C GLY A 82 13.45 -21.31 -2.59
N ASP A 83 12.98 -22.56 -2.51
CA ASP A 83 11.89 -23.08 -3.34
C ASP A 83 11.01 -24.12 -2.60
N THR A 84 10.70 -23.84 -1.32
CA THR A 84 9.99 -24.77 -0.45
C THR A 84 8.51 -24.47 -0.29
N VAL A 85 8.07 -23.22 -0.57
CA VAL A 85 6.70 -22.79 -0.41
C VAL A 85 6.01 -22.71 -1.76
N LYS A 86 4.97 -23.53 -1.95
CA LYS A 86 4.12 -23.57 -3.15
C LYS A 86 2.66 -23.19 -2.83
N SER A 87 2.28 -23.32 -1.56
CA SER A 87 0.94 -23.03 -1.05
C SER A 87 1.01 -22.43 0.35
N ILE A 88 -0.12 -21.96 0.87
CA ILE A 88 -0.20 -21.40 2.23
C ILE A 88 0.08 -22.49 3.30
N GLU A 89 -0.33 -23.71 3.04
CA GLU A 89 -0.16 -24.84 3.95
C GLU A 89 1.31 -25.19 4.19
N ASP A 90 2.18 -24.90 3.22
CA ASP A 90 3.64 -25.13 3.32
C ASP A 90 4.30 -24.21 4.37
N LEU A 91 3.60 -23.23 4.88
CA LEU A 91 4.09 -22.32 5.93
C LEU A 91 4.06 -22.94 7.32
N LYS A 92 3.43 -24.10 7.49
CA LYS A 92 3.38 -24.80 8.79
C LYS A 92 4.78 -25.10 9.30
N GLY A 93 5.04 -24.70 10.56
CA GLY A 93 6.34 -24.88 11.23
C GLY A 93 7.44 -23.91 10.79
N LYS A 94 7.15 -22.98 9.86
CA LYS A 94 8.15 -22.03 9.36
C LYS A 94 8.15 -20.71 10.11
N THR A 95 9.26 -19.98 9.99
CA THR A 95 9.37 -18.59 10.44
C THR A 95 9.21 -17.66 9.24
N VAL A 96 8.35 -16.63 9.38
CA VAL A 96 8.09 -15.62 8.36
C VAL A 96 8.37 -14.24 8.93
N TYR A 97 9.26 -13.49 8.32
CA TYR A 97 9.49 -12.09 8.67
C TYR A 97 8.38 -11.22 8.10
N SER A 98 7.93 -10.23 8.86
CA SER A 98 6.93 -9.27 8.40
C SER A 98 7.12 -7.93 9.10
N SER A 99 6.31 -6.96 8.76
CA SER A 99 6.19 -5.67 9.44
C SER A 99 4.75 -5.20 9.39
N GLY A 100 4.44 -4.10 10.07
CA GLY A 100 3.08 -3.58 10.11
C GLY A 100 2.16 -4.38 11.02
N LYS A 101 2.67 -4.76 12.21
CA LYS A 101 1.84 -5.33 13.29
C LYS A 101 0.74 -4.33 13.67
N GLY A 102 -0.50 -4.80 13.79
CA GLY A 102 -1.67 -3.93 14.01
C GLY A 102 -2.16 -3.19 12.77
N ALA A 103 -1.67 -3.57 11.59
CA ALA A 103 -2.03 -2.96 10.31
C ALA A 103 -2.43 -3.99 9.26
N VAL A 104 -2.78 -3.51 8.05
CA VAL A 104 -3.25 -4.37 6.94
C VAL A 104 -2.38 -5.61 6.70
N PRO A 105 -1.03 -5.54 6.72
CA PRO A 105 -0.21 -6.73 6.48
C PRO A 105 -0.50 -7.88 7.45
N GLU A 106 -0.62 -7.59 8.75
CA GLU A 106 -0.95 -8.61 9.76
C GLU A 106 -2.35 -9.16 9.56
N TYR A 107 -3.35 -8.28 9.44
CA TYR A 107 -4.75 -8.70 9.35
C TYR A 107 -5.01 -9.52 8.09
N ALA A 108 -4.47 -9.10 6.95
CA ALA A 108 -4.64 -9.80 5.68
C ALA A 108 -3.95 -11.17 5.70
N PHE A 109 -2.71 -11.23 6.20
CA PHE A 109 -1.98 -12.49 6.27
C PHE A 109 -2.65 -13.47 7.24
N ASN A 110 -3.06 -13.03 8.42
CA ASN A 110 -3.79 -13.84 9.38
C ASN A 110 -5.13 -14.36 8.84
N TYR A 111 -5.85 -13.54 8.07
CA TYR A 111 -7.07 -13.98 7.41
C TYR A 111 -6.80 -15.11 6.41
N ILE A 112 -5.78 -14.92 5.55
CA ILE A 112 -5.38 -15.93 4.55
C ILE A 112 -4.96 -17.24 5.24
N LEU A 113 -4.13 -17.17 6.29
CA LEU A 113 -3.71 -18.33 7.07
C LEU A 113 -4.92 -19.11 7.62
N LYS A 114 -5.82 -18.42 8.32
CA LYS A 114 -7.01 -19.03 8.92
C LYS A 114 -7.94 -19.65 7.87
N ALA A 115 -8.12 -19.00 6.72
CA ALA A 115 -8.94 -19.52 5.63
C ALA A 115 -8.37 -20.80 5.01
N ASN A 116 -7.06 -21.03 5.13
CA ASN A 116 -6.37 -22.24 4.70
C ASN A 116 -6.09 -23.22 5.87
N GLY A 117 -6.79 -23.07 7.00
CA GLY A 117 -6.73 -24.02 8.11
C GLY A 117 -5.48 -23.88 9.01
N LEU A 118 -4.68 -22.82 8.85
CA LEU A 118 -3.54 -22.56 9.71
C LEU A 118 -3.90 -21.57 10.83
N ASN A 119 -3.46 -21.89 12.05
CA ASN A 119 -3.52 -20.96 13.15
C ASN A 119 -2.25 -20.08 13.15
N PRO A 120 -2.38 -18.74 12.96
CA PRO A 120 -1.23 -17.85 12.90
C PRO A 120 -0.41 -17.78 14.22
N ASP A 121 -1.00 -18.18 15.35
CA ASP A 121 -0.35 -18.12 16.67
C ASP A 121 0.41 -19.39 17.03
N THR A 122 0.09 -20.53 16.40
CA THR A 122 0.64 -21.84 16.80
C THR A 122 1.24 -22.66 15.66
N ASP A 123 0.77 -22.49 14.42
CA ASP A 123 1.22 -23.31 13.28
C ASP A 123 2.45 -22.77 12.57
N LEU A 124 2.79 -21.49 12.76
CA LEU A 124 3.99 -20.87 12.23
C LEU A 124 4.44 -19.75 13.18
N ARG A 125 5.65 -19.23 12.96
CA ARG A 125 6.17 -18.09 13.73
C ARG A 125 6.25 -16.86 12.82
N VAL A 126 5.48 -15.80 13.13
CA VAL A 126 5.63 -14.51 12.42
C VAL A 126 6.49 -13.58 13.28
N GLU A 127 7.67 -13.23 12.75
CA GLU A 127 8.56 -12.25 13.39
C GLU A 127 8.31 -10.86 12.81
N TYR A 128 7.60 -10.03 13.60
CA TYR A 128 7.34 -8.65 13.22
C TYR A 128 8.56 -7.76 13.48
N LYS A 129 9.01 -7.06 12.45
CA LYS A 129 10.01 -6.00 12.50
C LYS A 129 9.31 -4.64 12.56
N SER A 130 10.02 -3.62 13.05
CA SER A 130 9.47 -2.27 13.19
C SER A 130 9.10 -1.66 11.83
N GLU A 131 9.94 -1.93 10.81
CA GLU A 131 9.77 -1.37 9.47
C GLU A 131 9.93 -2.42 8.36
N HIS A 132 9.39 -2.12 7.17
CA HIS A 132 9.54 -2.97 5.98
C HIS A 132 11.00 -3.16 5.57
N THR A 133 11.85 -2.16 5.76
CA THR A 133 13.30 -2.23 5.50
C THR A 133 14.00 -3.27 6.37
N GLU A 134 13.59 -3.40 7.63
CA GLU A 134 14.14 -4.40 8.55
C GLU A 134 13.67 -5.83 8.21
N ALA A 135 12.39 -5.99 7.82
CA ALA A 135 11.90 -7.28 7.34
C ALA A 135 12.61 -7.71 6.06
N LEU A 136 12.86 -6.77 5.13
CA LEU A 136 13.67 -7.01 3.93
C LEU A 136 15.11 -7.41 4.29
N ALA A 137 15.74 -6.71 5.24
CA ALA A 137 17.09 -7.03 5.67
C ALA A 137 17.18 -8.42 6.30
N ALA A 138 16.20 -8.80 7.12
CA ALA A 138 16.12 -10.14 7.71
C ALA A 138 16.02 -11.22 6.62
N LEU A 139 15.15 -11.03 5.61
CA LEU A 139 15.03 -11.93 4.46
C LEU A 139 16.36 -12.09 3.69
N LEU A 140 17.06 -10.98 3.42
CA LEU A 140 18.31 -10.99 2.66
C LEU A 140 19.45 -11.69 3.39
N ASN A 141 19.43 -11.69 4.73
CA ASN A 141 20.45 -12.32 5.56
C ASN A 141 20.17 -13.80 5.89
N ASP A 142 18.97 -14.30 5.62
CA ASP A 142 18.56 -15.68 5.88
C ASP A 142 18.49 -16.47 4.58
N LYS A 143 19.36 -17.49 4.44
CA LYS A 143 19.45 -18.33 3.24
C LYS A 143 18.21 -19.20 2.99
N SER A 144 17.36 -19.38 3.97
CA SER A 144 16.06 -20.07 3.88
C SER A 144 14.91 -19.16 4.28
N GLY A 145 15.15 -17.85 4.24
CA GLY A 145 14.23 -16.83 4.76
C GLY A 145 12.92 -16.72 3.98
N LEU A 146 11.88 -16.45 4.72
CA LEU A 146 10.56 -16.10 4.21
C LEU A 146 10.16 -14.73 4.75
N ALA A 147 9.58 -13.88 3.90
CA ALA A 147 9.06 -12.60 4.36
C ALA A 147 7.79 -12.18 3.63
N VAL A 148 6.83 -11.64 4.37
CA VAL A 148 5.71 -10.89 3.80
C VAL A 148 6.16 -9.44 3.62
N LEU A 149 6.27 -9.03 2.36
CA LEU A 149 6.70 -7.68 1.98
C LEU A 149 5.64 -7.02 1.09
N PRO A 150 5.33 -5.73 1.33
CA PRO A 150 4.54 -4.95 0.39
C PRO A 150 5.39 -4.48 -0.80
N GLN A 151 4.75 -4.08 -1.89
CA GLN A 151 5.43 -3.25 -2.89
C GLN A 151 5.73 -1.87 -2.29
N PRO A 152 6.86 -1.25 -2.64
CA PRO A 152 7.90 -1.69 -3.59
C PRO A 152 9.00 -2.59 -2.98
N PHE A 153 8.91 -2.97 -1.69
CA PHE A 153 9.95 -3.74 -0.99
C PHE A 153 10.14 -5.15 -1.56
N ALA A 154 9.07 -5.80 -2.04
CA ALA A 154 9.18 -7.07 -2.76
C ALA A 154 10.02 -6.93 -4.04
N THR A 155 9.82 -5.83 -4.80
CA THR A 155 10.66 -5.50 -5.96
C THR A 155 12.11 -5.25 -5.57
N VAL A 156 12.35 -4.48 -4.49
CA VAL A 156 13.72 -4.23 -3.98
C VAL A 156 14.40 -5.53 -3.59
N ALA A 157 13.69 -6.45 -2.94
CA ALA A 157 14.20 -7.77 -2.58
C ALA A 157 14.74 -8.51 -3.81
N SER A 158 13.91 -8.67 -4.84
CA SER A 158 14.29 -9.35 -6.10
C SER A 158 15.41 -8.64 -6.88
N LEU A 159 15.56 -7.32 -6.72
CA LEU A 159 16.66 -6.56 -7.33
C LEU A 159 17.99 -6.77 -6.60
N LYS A 160 17.95 -6.88 -5.26
CA LYS A 160 19.14 -7.06 -4.42
C LYS A 160 19.67 -8.49 -4.43
N ASN A 161 18.78 -9.46 -4.52
CA ASN A 161 19.15 -10.86 -4.60
C ASN A 161 18.26 -11.56 -5.65
N LYS A 162 18.88 -12.05 -6.71
CA LYS A 162 18.20 -12.71 -7.84
C LYS A 162 17.70 -14.12 -7.50
N ASP A 163 18.21 -14.71 -6.42
CA ASP A 163 17.77 -16.03 -5.94
C ASP A 163 16.45 -15.94 -5.16
N LEU A 164 16.08 -14.72 -4.74
CA LEU A 164 14.78 -14.48 -4.12
C LEU A 164 13.66 -14.54 -5.14
N ARG A 165 12.64 -15.31 -4.83
CA ARG A 165 11.42 -15.39 -5.63
C ARG A 165 10.20 -14.89 -4.86
N THR A 166 9.19 -14.49 -5.60
CA THR A 166 7.83 -14.40 -5.08
C THR A 166 7.27 -15.80 -4.98
N ALA A 167 7.15 -16.31 -3.76
CA ALA A 167 6.55 -17.61 -3.52
C ALA A 167 5.03 -17.55 -3.71
N LEU A 168 4.38 -16.56 -3.08
CA LEU A 168 2.93 -16.37 -3.17
C LEU A 168 2.59 -14.89 -3.35
N ASP A 169 1.61 -14.61 -4.22
CA ASP A 169 0.91 -13.34 -4.32
C ASP A 169 -0.27 -13.37 -3.35
N LEU A 170 -0.17 -12.63 -2.26
CA LEU A 170 -1.19 -12.67 -1.20
C LEU A 170 -2.52 -12.05 -1.63
N SER A 171 -2.55 -11.24 -2.69
CA SER A 171 -3.82 -10.79 -3.28
C SER A 171 -4.58 -11.95 -3.90
N LYS A 172 -3.87 -12.82 -4.64
CA LYS A 172 -4.48 -14.03 -5.22
C LYS A 172 -4.90 -15.03 -4.15
N GLU A 173 -4.11 -15.16 -3.08
CA GLU A 173 -4.48 -16.01 -1.95
C GLU A 173 -5.69 -15.47 -1.19
N TRP A 174 -5.80 -14.14 -1.05
CA TRP A 174 -7.01 -13.49 -0.53
C TRP A 174 -8.24 -13.79 -1.39
N ASP A 175 -8.13 -13.65 -2.71
CA ASP A 175 -9.24 -13.91 -3.63
C ASP A 175 -9.73 -15.38 -3.53
N LYS A 176 -8.79 -16.34 -3.40
CA LYS A 176 -9.12 -17.75 -3.16
C LYS A 176 -9.83 -17.92 -1.82
N ALA A 177 -9.30 -17.33 -0.75
CA ALA A 177 -9.83 -17.41 0.60
C ALA A 177 -11.21 -16.77 0.73
N SER A 178 -11.45 -15.67 0.00
CA SER A 178 -12.70 -14.90 0.05
C SER A 178 -13.69 -15.20 -1.08
N LYS A 179 -13.50 -16.29 -1.80
CA LYS A 179 -14.29 -16.65 -2.99
C LYS A 179 -15.81 -16.56 -2.77
N ASN A 180 -16.29 -17.00 -1.62
CA ASN A 180 -17.71 -16.94 -1.27
C ASN A 180 -18.18 -15.55 -0.85
N ALA A 181 -17.28 -14.72 -0.33
CA ALA A 181 -17.56 -13.37 0.13
C ALA A 181 -17.40 -12.30 -0.97
N LYS A 182 -16.86 -12.70 -2.15
CA LYS A 182 -16.55 -11.77 -3.27
C LYS A 182 -15.80 -10.51 -2.81
N SER A 183 -14.84 -10.69 -1.90
CA SER A 183 -14.08 -9.61 -1.28
C SER A 183 -12.74 -9.45 -1.99
N THR A 184 -12.27 -8.21 -2.09
CA THR A 184 -10.94 -7.86 -2.61
C THR A 184 -10.11 -7.23 -1.51
N MET A 185 -8.82 -7.56 -1.45
CA MET A 185 -7.90 -6.96 -0.50
C MET A 185 -7.65 -5.49 -0.86
N ILE A 186 -8.03 -4.58 0.03
CA ILE A 186 -7.85 -3.13 -0.11
C ILE A 186 -6.78 -2.68 0.87
N THR A 187 -5.71 -2.06 0.37
CA THR A 187 -4.60 -1.60 1.21
C THR A 187 -4.53 -0.09 1.34
N GLY A 188 -5.01 0.67 0.38
CA GLY A 188 -4.97 2.12 0.40
C GLY A 188 -6.27 2.79 -0.04
N VAL A 189 -6.56 3.92 0.58
CA VAL A 189 -7.71 4.77 0.28
C VAL A 189 -7.32 6.24 0.31
N VAL A 190 -8.14 7.07 -0.34
CA VAL A 190 -8.12 8.53 -0.20
C VAL A 190 -9.33 8.94 0.64
N VAL A 191 -9.06 9.72 1.67
CA VAL A 191 -10.09 10.25 2.57
C VAL A 191 -10.10 11.76 2.57
N VAL A 192 -11.23 12.34 2.91
CA VAL A 192 -11.45 13.79 3.01
C VAL A 192 -12.07 14.11 4.37
N ASN A 193 -11.82 15.32 4.86
CA ASN A 193 -12.61 15.91 5.94
C ASN A 193 -14.03 16.17 5.44
N LYS A 194 -15.04 15.63 6.11
CA LYS A 194 -16.44 15.69 5.70
C LYS A 194 -16.97 17.13 5.63
N ASP A 195 -16.56 17.99 6.56
CA ASP A 195 -16.97 19.39 6.58
C ASP A 195 -16.36 20.15 5.39
N PHE A 196 -15.11 19.84 5.03
CA PHE A 196 -14.47 20.39 3.82
C PHE A 196 -15.19 19.92 2.55
N ALA A 197 -15.52 18.63 2.45
CA ALA A 197 -16.24 18.10 1.29
C ALA A 197 -17.62 18.75 1.11
N ALA A 198 -18.34 18.92 2.19
CA ALA A 198 -19.66 19.58 2.17
C ALA A 198 -19.55 21.06 1.79
N LYS A 199 -18.50 21.75 2.26
CA LYS A 199 -18.27 23.17 1.97
C LYS A 199 -17.80 23.45 0.55
N TYR A 200 -17.03 22.52 -0.03
CA TYR A 200 -16.36 22.73 -1.32
C TYR A 200 -16.58 21.57 -2.30
N PRO A 201 -17.83 21.20 -2.64
CA PRO A 201 -18.13 20.04 -3.46
C PRO A 201 -17.49 20.10 -4.86
N GLU A 202 -17.40 21.28 -5.47
CA GLU A 202 -16.77 21.43 -6.79
C GLU A 202 -15.25 21.23 -6.73
N LYS A 203 -14.59 21.58 -5.62
CA LYS A 203 -13.16 21.28 -5.43
C LYS A 203 -12.94 19.78 -5.30
N ILE A 204 -13.83 19.07 -4.60
CA ILE A 204 -13.75 17.59 -4.49
C ILE A 204 -13.96 16.97 -5.86
N LYS A 205 -14.96 17.38 -6.62
CA LYS A 205 -15.22 16.88 -7.97
C LYS A 205 -14.00 17.07 -8.89
N LYS A 206 -13.40 18.27 -8.86
CA LYS A 206 -12.19 18.55 -9.62
C LYS A 206 -11.01 17.65 -9.17
N PHE A 207 -10.78 17.55 -7.86
CA PHE A 207 -9.73 16.69 -7.31
C PHE A 207 -9.90 15.25 -7.77
N MET A 208 -11.11 14.69 -7.71
CA MET A 208 -11.39 13.31 -8.10
C MET A 208 -11.12 13.08 -9.59
N ALA A 209 -11.48 14.03 -10.45
CA ALA A 209 -11.21 13.96 -11.89
C ALA A 209 -9.69 14.01 -12.18
N ASP A 210 -8.98 14.96 -11.59
CA ASP A 210 -7.53 15.13 -11.76
C ASP A 210 -6.77 13.92 -11.19
N TYR A 211 -7.24 13.39 -10.05
CA TYR A 211 -6.65 12.22 -9.42
C TYR A 211 -6.81 10.96 -10.26
N LYS A 212 -8.01 10.72 -10.80
CA LYS A 212 -8.24 9.62 -11.74
C LYS A 212 -7.31 9.70 -12.94
N ALA A 213 -7.21 10.88 -13.55
CA ALA A 213 -6.30 11.10 -14.70
C ALA A 213 -4.84 10.85 -14.32
N SER A 214 -4.41 11.23 -13.12
CA SER A 214 -3.06 10.99 -12.61
C SER A 214 -2.78 9.50 -12.40
N ILE A 215 -3.74 8.74 -11.88
CA ILE A 215 -3.64 7.28 -11.73
C ILE A 215 -3.55 6.61 -13.11
N ASP A 216 -4.44 6.97 -14.03
CA ASP A 216 -4.44 6.44 -15.40
C ASP A 216 -3.08 6.71 -16.07
N TYR A 217 -2.54 7.93 -15.92
CA TYR A 217 -1.21 8.27 -16.41
C TYR A 217 -0.11 7.40 -15.79
N THR A 218 -0.12 7.23 -14.47
CA THR A 218 0.89 6.44 -13.75
C THR A 218 0.93 4.99 -14.24
N ASN A 219 -0.23 4.41 -14.51
CA ASN A 219 -0.35 3.02 -14.96
C ASN A 219 -0.02 2.84 -16.44
N THR A 220 -0.23 3.86 -17.28
CA THR A 220 -0.01 3.76 -18.73
C THR A 220 1.34 4.30 -19.19
N ASN A 221 1.93 5.25 -18.46
CA ASN A 221 3.20 5.90 -18.80
C ASN A 221 4.28 5.56 -17.75
N VAL A 222 4.50 4.26 -17.54
CA VAL A 222 5.31 3.72 -16.43
C VAL A 222 6.71 4.34 -16.36
N ASP A 223 7.38 4.55 -17.51
CA ASP A 223 8.74 5.09 -17.55
C ASP A 223 8.81 6.55 -17.07
N ASP A 224 7.86 7.37 -17.48
CA ASP A 224 7.82 8.77 -17.07
C ASP A 224 7.27 8.90 -15.64
N ALA A 225 6.26 8.11 -15.29
CA ALA A 225 5.77 8.04 -13.91
C ALA A 225 6.88 7.62 -12.92
N ALA A 226 7.76 6.70 -13.31
CA ALA A 226 8.89 6.28 -12.49
C ALA A 226 9.87 7.44 -12.22
N LYS A 227 10.14 8.29 -13.19
CA LYS A 227 10.96 9.50 -13.01
C LYS A 227 10.29 10.48 -12.03
N LEU A 228 8.98 10.74 -12.22
CA LEU A 228 8.22 11.61 -11.32
C LEU A 228 8.18 11.06 -9.88
N ILE A 229 8.12 9.73 -9.71
CA ILE A 229 8.17 9.07 -8.40
C ILE A 229 9.53 9.32 -7.71
N GLU A 230 10.64 9.22 -8.47
CA GLU A 230 11.98 9.52 -7.95
C GLU A 230 12.16 11.01 -7.62
N GLU A 231 11.71 11.91 -8.49
CA GLU A 231 11.75 13.36 -8.25
C GLU A 231 10.99 13.78 -6.99
N ASN A 232 9.95 13.06 -6.62
CA ASN A 232 9.20 13.26 -5.39
C ASN A 232 9.76 12.46 -4.19
N ASN A 233 10.96 11.87 -4.31
CA ASN A 233 11.65 11.12 -3.26
C ASN A 233 10.82 9.98 -2.67
N ILE A 234 9.97 9.33 -3.47
CA ILE A 234 9.16 8.18 -3.04
C ILE A 234 10.03 6.92 -3.08
N VAL A 235 10.50 6.52 -4.25
CA VAL A 235 11.51 5.46 -4.46
C VAL A 235 12.34 5.77 -5.73
N PRO A 236 13.54 5.17 -5.90
CA PRO A 236 14.33 5.32 -7.14
C PRO A 236 13.56 4.88 -8.39
N ALA A 237 13.75 5.57 -9.51
CA ALA A 237 13.04 5.31 -10.76
C ALA A 237 13.19 3.86 -11.26
N ALA A 238 14.38 3.27 -11.12
CA ALA A 238 14.64 1.88 -11.49
C ALA A 238 13.80 0.86 -10.68
N VAL A 239 13.49 1.18 -9.42
CA VAL A 239 12.58 0.40 -8.57
C VAL A 239 11.14 0.67 -8.97
N ALA A 240 10.75 1.95 -9.10
CA ALA A 240 9.40 2.36 -9.45
C ALA A 240 8.94 1.72 -10.76
N LYS A 241 9.76 1.76 -11.81
CA LYS A 241 9.46 1.15 -13.13
C LYS A 241 9.08 -0.32 -13.03
N LYS A 242 9.74 -1.09 -12.16
CA LYS A 242 9.45 -2.51 -11.96
C LYS A 242 8.30 -2.75 -10.98
N ALA A 243 8.11 -1.85 -10.01
CA ALA A 243 7.10 -2.00 -8.97
C ALA A 243 5.70 -1.55 -9.42
N ILE A 244 5.56 -0.50 -10.23
CA ILE A 244 4.28 0.06 -10.67
C ILE A 244 3.30 -1.02 -11.16
N PRO A 245 3.68 -1.95 -12.06
CA PRO A 245 2.76 -2.99 -12.54
C PRO A 245 2.26 -3.94 -11.45
N GLN A 246 2.92 -3.98 -10.30
CA GLN A 246 2.60 -4.84 -9.15
C GLN A 246 2.05 -4.07 -7.95
N CYS A 247 1.96 -2.74 -8.06
CA CYS A 247 1.46 -1.88 -7.00
C CYS A 247 -0.07 -1.79 -6.96
N ASN A 248 -0.77 -2.41 -7.92
CA ASN A 248 -2.24 -2.40 -8.00
C ASN A 248 -2.83 -1.01 -7.71
N ILE A 249 -2.17 0.03 -8.28
CA ILE A 249 -2.64 1.42 -8.18
C ILE A 249 -3.92 1.52 -8.98
N THR A 250 -5.01 1.95 -8.33
CA THR A 250 -6.34 1.94 -8.92
C THR A 250 -7.13 3.18 -8.53
N TYR A 251 -8.24 3.40 -9.22
CA TYR A 251 -9.23 4.40 -8.86
C TYR A 251 -10.61 3.74 -8.85
N ILE A 252 -11.17 3.56 -7.66
CA ILE A 252 -12.52 3.03 -7.46
C ILE A 252 -13.24 3.99 -6.51
N ASP A 253 -14.22 4.71 -7.01
CA ASP A 253 -15.12 5.59 -6.26
C ASP A 253 -16.53 4.98 -6.13
N GLY A 254 -17.35 5.59 -5.29
CA GLY A 254 -18.74 5.18 -5.05
C GLY A 254 -19.76 6.16 -5.61
#